data_497dae7fd2af49997a6a94a60f31eb46
#
_entry.id   497dae7fd2af49997a6a94a60f31eb46
#
_cell.length_a   1.000
_cell.length_b   1.000
_cell.length_c   1.000
_cell.angle_alpha   90.00
_cell.angle_beta   90.00
_cell.angle_gamma   90.00
#
_symmetry.space_group_name_H-M   'P 1'
#
loop_
_entity.id
_entity.type
_entity.pdbx_description
1 polymer ?
#
loop_
_entity_poly.entity_id
_entity_poly.type
_entity_poly.pdbx_seq_one_letter_code
_entity_poly.pdbx_strand_id
1 'polypeptide(L)'
;MQIFAFFQLIALCRGLAAILVMLAGMGSAMAQTQSLDTSNPANEVIVKSGHFMVRDHLVIDLQHGVEWMRCSVGQIWNGTDCEGVAVQLTQEDVARAIVIANAQLGPGWRLPSRAELEGLVCKACAPVKIELDSFPNTLGEPYWTGEVNGFAPRHIWTVNFMTGHTYGRFFPTQEVLVR
;
A
#
# COMPACT_ATOMS: atom_id res chain seq x y z
N MET A 1 -20.85 -16.28 2.50
CA MET A 1 -20.28 -16.50 1.15
C MET A 1 -18.78 -16.43 1.28
N GLN A 2 -18.10 -17.53 1.01
CA GLN A 2 -16.72 -17.78 1.44
C GLN A 2 -15.72 -16.98 0.61
N ILE A 3 -14.86 -16.24 1.31
CA ILE A 3 -13.63 -15.70 0.74
C ILE A 3 -12.61 -16.84 0.82
N PHE A 4 -12.24 -17.39 -0.33
CA PHE A 4 -11.24 -18.45 -0.43
C PHE A 4 -9.87 -17.92 -0.04
N ALA A 5 -9.38 -18.42 1.08
CA ALA A 5 -7.99 -18.29 1.49
C ALA A 5 -7.16 -19.29 0.69
N PHE A 6 -6.17 -18.80 -0.04
CA PHE A 6 -5.10 -19.65 -0.55
C PHE A 6 -4.09 -19.88 0.57
N PHE A 7 -4.28 -21.01 1.26
CA PHE A 7 -3.24 -21.64 2.08
C PHE A 7 -2.56 -22.68 1.21
N GLN A 8 -1.29 -22.55 0.95
CA GLN A 8 -0.48 -23.72 0.63
C GLN A 8 0.93 -23.64 1.23
N LEU A 9 1.08 -24.50 2.18
CA LEU A 9 2.17 -25.42 2.53
C LEU A 9 3.58 -24.82 2.64
N ILE A 10 4.00 -24.64 3.88
CA ILE A 10 5.40 -24.86 4.25
C ILE A 10 5.46 -26.20 4.97
N ALA A 11 6.01 -27.18 4.28
CA ALA A 11 6.26 -28.51 4.79
C ALA A 11 7.42 -28.51 5.80
N LEU A 12 7.17 -29.24 6.89
CA LEU A 12 8.15 -29.61 7.93
C LEU A 12 9.43 -30.21 7.35
N CYS A 13 10.58 -29.73 7.80
CA CYS A 13 11.77 -30.55 7.94
C CYS A 13 12.22 -30.55 9.40
N ARG A 14 11.86 -31.63 10.11
CA ARG A 14 12.48 -32.01 11.38
C ARG A 14 13.73 -32.82 11.08
N GLY A 15 14.82 -32.51 11.76
CA GLY A 15 16.05 -33.32 11.72
C GLY A 15 17.07 -32.85 12.74
N LEU A 16 16.97 -33.39 13.95
CA LEU A 16 17.96 -33.92 14.89
C LEU A 16 19.33 -33.25 15.04
N ALA A 17 19.50 -32.75 16.22
CA ALA A 17 20.57 -32.85 17.22
C ALA A 17 22.01 -33.20 16.77
N ALA A 18 22.95 -32.38 17.17
CA ALA A 18 24.22 -32.81 17.74
C ALA A 18 24.82 -31.71 18.66
N ILE A 19 25.31 -32.17 19.74
CA ILE A 19 25.79 -31.58 20.97
C ILE A 19 27.25 -31.12 20.82
N LEU A 20 27.58 -30.05 21.60
CA LEU A 20 28.90 -29.75 22.22
C LEU A 20 30.02 -29.22 21.32
N VAL A 21 30.51 -28.02 21.60
CA VAL A 21 31.75 -27.78 22.35
C VAL A 21 31.88 -26.28 22.68
N MET A 22 32.00 -25.95 23.96
CA MET A 22 32.43 -24.65 24.44
C MET A 22 33.91 -24.45 24.11
N LEU A 23 34.23 -23.37 23.43
CA LEU A 23 35.56 -22.77 23.47
C LEU A 23 35.43 -21.26 23.49
N ALA A 24 35.80 -20.69 24.61
CA ALA A 24 35.91 -19.25 24.80
C ALA A 24 36.98 -18.69 23.83
N GLY A 25 36.53 -17.89 22.89
CA GLY A 25 37.38 -17.07 22.03
C GLY A 25 36.92 -15.62 22.15
N MET A 26 37.77 -14.79 22.82
CA MET A 26 37.68 -13.34 22.73
C MET A 26 37.89 -12.94 21.25
N GLY A 27 36.83 -12.74 20.54
CA GLY A 27 36.84 -12.24 19.17
C GLY A 27 36.32 -10.79 19.15
N SER A 28 37.19 -9.88 18.76
CA SER A 28 36.93 -8.48 18.52
C SER A 28 35.63 -8.32 17.67
N ALA A 29 34.69 -7.54 18.19
CA ALA A 29 33.53 -7.14 17.46
C ALA A 29 33.97 -6.24 16.30
N MET A 30 34.22 -6.84 15.14
CA MET A 30 34.27 -6.10 13.90
C MET A 30 32.84 -5.69 13.56
N ALA A 31 32.58 -4.39 13.54
CA ALA A 31 31.36 -3.83 12.97
C ALA A 31 31.26 -4.30 11.51
N GLN A 32 30.40 -5.26 11.26
CA GLN A 32 30.02 -5.61 9.89
C GLN A 32 29.21 -4.43 9.34
N THR A 33 29.87 -3.64 8.52
CA THR A 33 29.17 -2.75 7.60
C THR A 33 28.37 -3.68 6.68
N GLN A 34 27.07 -3.79 6.93
CA GLN A 34 26.16 -4.40 5.98
C GLN A 34 26.17 -3.54 4.72
N SER A 35 26.92 -3.98 3.73
CA SER A 35 26.78 -3.45 2.37
C SER A 35 25.34 -3.73 1.94
N LEU A 36 24.59 -2.68 1.58
CA LEU A 36 23.30 -2.85 0.92
C LEU A 36 23.52 -3.77 -0.28
N ASP A 37 22.87 -4.91 -0.27
CA ASP A 37 22.86 -5.83 -1.39
C ASP A 37 21.99 -5.19 -2.50
N THR A 38 22.64 -4.51 -3.42
CA THR A 38 22.01 -3.88 -4.59
C THR A 38 21.66 -4.88 -5.69
N SER A 39 21.89 -6.17 -5.47
CA SER A 39 21.62 -7.22 -6.46
C SER A 39 20.17 -7.73 -6.45
N ASN A 40 19.36 -7.34 -5.44
CA ASN A 40 17.95 -7.71 -5.38
C ASN A 40 17.10 -6.62 -6.05
N PRO A 41 16.43 -6.90 -7.20
CA PRO A 41 15.61 -5.91 -7.91
C PRO A 41 14.45 -5.34 -7.04
N ALA A 42 14.04 -6.04 -5.98
CA ALA A 42 13.05 -5.55 -5.02
C ALA A 42 13.57 -4.38 -4.15
N ASN A 43 14.90 -4.13 -4.12
CA ASN A 43 15.51 -3.02 -3.40
C ASN A 43 15.85 -1.83 -4.30
N GLU A 44 15.57 -1.92 -5.60
CA GLU A 44 15.80 -0.81 -6.52
C GLU A 44 14.78 0.29 -6.25
N VAL A 45 15.27 1.44 -5.81
CA VAL A 45 14.46 2.65 -5.61
C VAL A 45 14.59 3.52 -6.84
N ILE A 46 13.48 3.70 -7.57
CA ILE A 46 13.44 4.53 -8.77
C ILE A 46 12.71 5.83 -8.44
N VAL A 47 13.38 6.97 -8.60
CA VAL A 47 12.72 8.28 -8.56
C VAL A 47 11.96 8.47 -9.86
N LYS A 48 10.62 8.51 -9.79
CA LYS A 48 9.75 8.60 -10.98
C LYS A 48 9.39 10.03 -11.33
N SER A 49 8.94 10.81 -10.37
CA SER A 49 8.65 12.24 -10.57
C SER A 49 8.67 12.98 -9.26
N GLY A 50 9.20 14.20 -9.31
CA GLY A 50 9.19 15.22 -8.28
C GLY A 50 9.38 14.77 -6.83
N HIS A 51 8.40 14.10 -6.26
CA HIS A 51 8.38 13.69 -4.85
C HIS A 51 8.03 12.22 -4.61
N PHE A 52 7.83 11.42 -5.68
CA PHE A 52 7.57 9.99 -5.56
C PHE A 52 8.80 9.14 -5.82
N MET A 53 9.06 8.21 -4.91
CA MET A 53 10.05 7.14 -5.05
C MET A 53 9.33 5.80 -5.10
N VAL A 54 9.55 5.03 -6.15
CA VAL A 54 8.94 3.71 -6.33
C VAL A 54 9.89 2.63 -5.84
N ARG A 55 9.36 1.73 -5.00
CA ARG A 55 10.08 0.57 -4.48
C ARG A 55 9.15 -0.65 -4.54
N ASP A 56 9.33 -1.49 -5.54
CA ASP A 56 8.50 -2.66 -5.80
C ASP A 56 6.99 -2.33 -5.77
N HIS A 57 6.22 -2.86 -4.84
CA HIS A 57 4.77 -2.65 -4.67
C HIS A 57 4.40 -1.36 -3.93
N LEU A 58 5.38 -0.56 -3.54
CA LEU A 58 5.19 0.67 -2.75
C LEU A 58 5.60 1.93 -3.52
N VAL A 59 4.94 3.03 -3.20
CA VAL A 59 5.35 4.39 -3.54
C VAL A 59 5.59 5.16 -2.24
N ILE A 60 6.78 5.72 -2.12
CA ILE A 60 7.16 6.58 -1.01
C ILE A 60 6.88 8.03 -1.44
N ASP A 61 5.96 8.66 -0.75
CA ASP A 61 5.61 10.08 -0.94
C ASP A 61 6.48 10.93 -0.01
N LEU A 62 7.49 11.55 -0.56
CA LEU A 62 8.43 12.40 0.18
C LEU A 62 7.79 13.72 0.64
N GLN A 63 6.71 14.17 -0.02
CA GLN A 63 6.03 15.40 0.34
C GLN A 63 5.20 15.24 1.62
N HIS A 64 4.51 14.13 1.77
CA HIS A 64 3.64 13.85 2.91
C HIS A 64 4.28 12.91 3.95
N GLY A 65 5.43 12.29 3.62
CA GLY A 65 6.13 11.37 4.50
C GLY A 65 5.35 10.08 4.74
N VAL A 66 4.61 9.59 3.74
CA VAL A 66 3.81 8.38 3.80
C VAL A 66 4.19 7.39 2.71
N GLU A 67 3.86 6.12 2.92
CA GLU A 67 3.97 5.08 1.92
C GLU A 67 2.58 4.70 1.40
N TRP A 68 2.50 4.48 0.10
CA TRP A 68 1.29 4.06 -0.61
C TRP A 68 1.47 2.68 -1.19
N MET A 69 0.40 1.90 -1.21
CA MET A 69 0.33 0.75 -2.12
C MET A 69 0.23 1.25 -3.56
N ARG A 70 0.98 0.65 -4.49
CA ARG A 70 0.88 0.99 -5.92
C ARG A 70 -0.47 0.59 -6.50
N CYS A 71 -1.03 -0.50 -6.00
CA CYS A 71 -2.30 -1.06 -6.45
C CYS A 71 -3.46 -0.63 -5.55
N SER A 72 -4.65 -0.47 -6.14
CA SER A 72 -5.89 -0.31 -5.39
C SER A 72 -6.27 -1.61 -4.67
N VAL A 73 -7.01 -1.52 -3.59
CA VAL A 73 -7.52 -2.71 -2.88
C VAL A 73 -8.30 -3.61 -3.84
N GLY A 74 -8.03 -4.90 -3.81
CA GLY A 74 -8.56 -5.90 -4.74
C GLY A 74 -7.63 -6.23 -5.90
N GLN A 75 -6.63 -5.39 -6.17
CA GLN A 75 -5.58 -5.67 -7.14
C GLN A 75 -4.32 -6.22 -6.46
N ILE A 76 -3.48 -6.90 -7.23
CA ILE A 76 -2.22 -7.48 -6.78
C ILE A 76 -1.09 -6.99 -7.69
N TRP A 77 0.01 -6.55 -7.07
CA TRP A 77 1.24 -6.20 -7.79
C TRP A 77 1.94 -7.47 -8.28
N ASN A 78 2.18 -7.58 -9.59
CA ASN A 78 2.84 -8.75 -10.20
C ASN A 78 4.34 -8.55 -10.48
N GLY A 79 4.91 -7.42 -10.02
CA GLY A 79 6.29 -7.01 -10.30
C GLY A 79 6.40 -5.97 -11.42
N THR A 80 5.35 -5.78 -12.21
CA THR A 80 5.34 -4.83 -13.35
C THR A 80 4.07 -3.98 -13.33
N ASP A 81 2.92 -4.57 -13.00
CA ASP A 81 1.62 -3.93 -13.09
C ASP A 81 0.66 -4.40 -11.98
N CYS A 82 -0.47 -3.72 -11.83
CA CYS A 82 -1.53 -4.10 -10.91
C CYS A 82 -2.55 -4.99 -11.63
N GLU A 83 -2.59 -6.27 -11.27
CA GLU A 83 -3.53 -7.26 -11.82
C GLU A 83 -4.77 -7.42 -10.95
N GLY A 84 -5.87 -7.83 -11.56
CA GLY A 84 -7.15 -8.04 -10.89
C GLY A 84 -8.06 -6.81 -10.98
N VAL A 85 -9.13 -6.83 -10.19
CA VAL A 85 -10.16 -5.80 -10.21
C VAL A 85 -10.14 -5.03 -8.90
N ALA A 86 -10.00 -3.71 -8.98
CA ALA A 86 -10.16 -2.84 -7.83
C ALA A 86 -11.59 -2.97 -7.28
N VAL A 87 -11.72 -3.16 -5.98
CA VAL A 87 -13.03 -3.36 -5.32
C VAL A 87 -13.50 -2.09 -4.65
N GLN A 88 -14.80 -1.83 -4.76
CA GLN A 88 -15.45 -0.78 -4.00
C GLN A 88 -15.88 -1.33 -2.64
N LEU A 89 -15.65 -0.56 -1.58
CA LEU A 89 -15.88 -0.97 -0.20
C LEU A 89 -16.76 0.04 0.53
N THR A 90 -17.65 -0.46 1.37
CA THR A 90 -18.29 0.37 2.39
C THR A 90 -17.27 0.77 3.47
N GLN A 91 -17.58 1.75 4.30
CA GLN A 91 -16.69 2.12 5.41
C GLN A 91 -16.50 0.99 6.43
N GLU A 92 -17.49 0.13 6.59
CA GLU A 92 -17.38 -1.06 7.45
C GLU A 92 -16.41 -2.08 6.84
N ASP A 93 -16.48 -2.33 5.53
CA ASP A 93 -15.54 -3.20 4.83
C ASP A 93 -14.12 -2.65 4.84
N VAL A 94 -13.98 -1.33 4.70
CA VAL A 94 -12.69 -0.65 4.83
C VAL A 94 -12.07 -0.88 6.21
N ALA A 95 -12.84 -0.76 7.28
CA ALA A 95 -12.34 -1.01 8.63
C ALA A 95 -11.82 -2.46 8.77
N ARG A 96 -12.53 -3.44 8.19
CA ARG A 96 -12.07 -4.84 8.13
C ARG A 96 -10.80 -5.00 7.28
N ALA A 97 -10.75 -4.36 6.12
CA ALA A 97 -9.58 -4.41 5.23
C ALA A 97 -8.33 -3.84 5.90
N ILE A 98 -8.45 -2.74 6.64
CA ILE A 98 -7.33 -2.15 7.40
C ILE A 98 -6.81 -3.11 8.47
N VAL A 99 -7.68 -3.82 9.19
CA VAL A 99 -7.26 -4.83 10.17
C VAL A 99 -6.45 -5.94 9.50
N ILE A 100 -6.93 -6.44 8.35
CA ILE A 100 -6.24 -7.47 7.58
C ILE A 100 -4.89 -6.96 7.05
N ALA A 101 -4.85 -5.75 6.50
CA ALA A 101 -3.62 -5.14 5.99
C ALA A 101 -2.56 -5.01 7.09
N ASN A 102 -2.93 -4.51 8.27
CA ASN A 102 -2.01 -4.37 9.41
C ASN A 102 -1.52 -5.73 9.93
N ALA A 103 -2.32 -6.77 9.83
CA ALA A 103 -1.92 -8.12 10.24
C ALA A 103 -0.95 -8.78 9.23
N GLN A 104 -1.11 -8.50 7.94
CA GLN A 104 -0.35 -9.16 6.87
C GLN A 104 0.90 -8.37 6.44
N LEU A 105 0.81 -7.06 6.42
CA LEU A 105 1.85 -6.16 5.88
C LEU A 105 2.62 -5.41 6.97
N GLY A 106 2.24 -5.60 8.23
CA GLY A 106 2.80 -4.85 9.36
C GLY A 106 1.93 -3.66 9.78
N PRO A 107 2.18 -3.07 10.95
CA PRO A 107 1.36 -2.01 11.51
C PRO A 107 1.53 -0.67 10.78
N GLY A 108 0.50 0.18 10.83
CA GLY A 108 0.54 1.55 10.32
C GLY A 108 -0.33 1.83 9.09
N TRP A 109 -0.91 0.78 8.47
CA TRP A 109 -1.83 0.95 7.35
C TRP A 109 -3.16 1.57 7.80
N ARG A 110 -3.59 2.57 7.07
CA ARG A 110 -4.81 3.35 7.33
C ARG A 110 -5.35 3.95 6.03
N LEU A 111 -6.55 4.49 6.06
CA LEU A 111 -6.97 5.40 5.01
C LEU A 111 -6.12 6.69 5.01
N PRO A 112 -5.89 7.27 3.85
CA PRO A 112 -5.21 8.57 3.74
C PRO A 112 -6.06 9.69 4.33
N SER A 113 -5.40 10.74 4.79
CA SER A 113 -6.07 12.02 5.00
C SER A 113 -6.52 12.60 3.65
N ARG A 114 -7.40 13.59 3.70
CA ARG A 114 -7.84 14.31 2.50
C ARG A 114 -6.65 14.95 1.77
N ALA A 115 -5.77 15.62 2.50
CA ALA A 115 -4.61 16.30 1.92
C ALA A 115 -3.64 15.31 1.26
N GLU A 116 -3.37 14.17 1.88
CA GLU A 116 -2.52 13.12 1.31
C GLU A 116 -3.09 12.60 -0.01
N LEU A 117 -4.39 12.26 -0.05
CA LEU A 117 -5.01 11.73 -1.27
C LEU A 117 -5.14 12.80 -2.37
N GLU A 118 -5.44 14.06 -2.02
CA GLU A 118 -5.40 15.20 -2.96
C GLU A 118 -3.99 15.42 -3.52
N GLY A 119 -2.95 15.14 -2.73
CA GLY A 119 -1.55 15.21 -3.15
C GLY A 119 -1.18 14.27 -4.29
N LEU A 120 -1.94 13.19 -4.51
CA LEU A 120 -1.75 12.29 -5.65
C LEU A 120 -2.32 12.85 -6.96
N VAL A 121 -3.10 13.95 -6.92
CA VAL A 121 -3.76 14.49 -8.11
C VAL A 121 -2.76 15.16 -9.04
N CYS A 122 -2.53 14.54 -10.18
CA CYS A 122 -1.78 15.08 -11.30
C CYS A 122 -2.73 15.76 -12.29
N LYS A 123 -2.85 17.10 -12.24
CA LYS A 123 -3.78 17.85 -13.11
C LYS A 123 -3.47 17.71 -14.59
N ALA A 124 -2.20 17.56 -14.94
CA ALA A 124 -1.72 17.41 -16.32
C ALA A 124 -1.86 15.97 -16.85
N CYS A 125 -2.05 14.98 -15.98
CA CYS A 125 -2.13 13.59 -16.38
C CYS A 125 -3.44 13.26 -17.12
N ALA A 126 -3.37 12.30 -18.03
CA ALA A 126 -4.49 11.75 -18.80
C ALA A 126 -4.21 10.25 -19.07
N PRO A 127 -5.24 9.41 -19.15
CA PRO A 127 -6.68 9.70 -19.11
C PRO A 127 -7.22 9.96 -17.70
N VAL A 128 -6.49 9.57 -16.66
CA VAL A 128 -6.85 9.80 -15.25
C VAL A 128 -5.91 10.81 -14.61
N LYS A 129 -6.37 11.48 -13.56
CA LYS A 129 -5.65 12.56 -12.88
C LYS A 129 -4.71 12.04 -11.78
N ILE A 130 -3.93 11.01 -12.10
CA ILE A 130 -2.88 10.42 -11.25
C ILE A 130 -1.77 9.89 -12.13
N GLU A 131 -0.54 9.81 -11.63
CA GLU A 131 0.59 9.25 -12.35
C GLU A 131 0.49 7.73 -12.45
N LEU A 132 0.18 7.22 -13.63
CA LEU A 132 0.03 5.78 -13.86
C LEU A 132 1.36 5.02 -13.78
N ASP A 133 2.50 5.67 -13.98
CA ASP A 133 3.82 5.05 -13.78
C ASP A 133 4.08 4.67 -12.33
N SER A 134 3.61 5.51 -11.39
CA SER A 134 3.69 5.26 -9.96
C SER A 134 2.52 4.42 -9.45
N PHE A 135 1.33 4.65 -10.01
CA PHE A 135 0.05 4.05 -9.58
C PHE A 135 -0.68 3.39 -10.75
N PRO A 136 -0.16 2.27 -11.29
CA PRO A 136 -0.71 1.65 -12.49
C PRO A 136 -2.14 1.15 -12.25
N ASN A 137 -2.90 1.11 -13.35
CA ASN A 137 -4.29 0.64 -13.38
C ASN A 137 -5.24 1.30 -12.37
N THR A 138 -4.91 2.55 -11.96
CA THR A 138 -5.82 3.36 -11.15
C THR A 138 -7.05 3.73 -11.96
N LEU A 139 -8.23 3.47 -11.41
CA LEU A 139 -9.50 3.82 -12.05
C LEU A 139 -9.80 5.32 -11.89
N GLY A 140 -10.47 5.90 -12.89
CA GLY A 140 -10.98 7.26 -12.85
C GLY A 140 -12.24 7.40 -12.00
N GLU A 141 -12.22 6.86 -10.79
CA GLU A 141 -13.35 6.76 -9.87
C GLU A 141 -13.05 7.49 -8.56
N PRO A 142 -14.04 7.68 -7.67
CA PRO A 142 -13.79 8.17 -6.31
C PRO A 142 -13.00 7.17 -5.45
N TYR A 143 -12.11 7.68 -4.61
CA TYR A 143 -11.35 6.94 -3.59
C TYR A 143 -11.61 7.52 -2.21
N TRP A 144 -11.82 6.66 -1.21
CA TRP A 144 -12.05 7.06 0.18
C TRP A 144 -10.84 7.76 0.82
N THR A 145 -11.14 8.81 1.59
CA THR A 145 -10.25 9.30 2.64
C THR A 145 -10.72 8.81 4.01
N GLY A 146 -9.90 8.99 5.05
CA GLY A 146 -10.28 8.75 6.44
C GLY A 146 -11.01 9.93 7.10
N GLU A 147 -11.36 10.99 6.35
CA GLU A 147 -11.86 12.23 6.93
C GLU A 147 -13.36 12.45 6.69
N VAL A 148 -14.09 12.65 7.78
CA VAL A 148 -15.50 13.04 7.76
C VAL A 148 -15.61 14.50 7.29
N ASN A 149 -16.62 14.78 6.48
CA ASN A 149 -16.95 16.14 6.09
C ASN A 149 -17.56 16.89 7.29
N GLY A 150 -16.82 17.88 7.82
CA GLY A 150 -17.25 18.65 8.99
C GLY A 150 -18.58 19.40 8.82
N PHE A 151 -18.99 19.72 7.58
CA PHE A 151 -20.27 20.36 7.28
C PHE A 151 -21.42 19.37 7.05
N ALA A 152 -21.08 18.10 6.79
CA ALA A 152 -22.03 17.02 6.54
C ALA A 152 -21.56 15.72 7.23
N PRO A 153 -21.81 15.52 8.54
CA PRO A 153 -21.21 14.46 9.34
C PRO A 153 -21.49 13.03 8.87
N ARG A 154 -22.45 12.86 7.97
CA ARG A 154 -22.73 11.55 7.34
C ARG A 154 -22.05 11.39 5.97
N HIS A 155 -21.11 12.29 5.63
CA HIS A 155 -20.32 12.22 4.41
C HIS A 155 -18.84 12.14 4.79
N ILE A 156 -18.12 11.29 4.04
CA ILE A 156 -16.67 11.19 4.10
C ILE A 156 -16.13 11.77 2.80
N TRP A 157 -15.01 12.46 2.86
CA TRP A 157 -14.34 13.00 1.69
C TRP A 157 -13.82 11.89 0.80
N THR A 158 -13.97 12.09 -0.50
CA THR A 158 -13.39 11.23 -1.55
C THR A 158 -12.70 12.11 -2.59
N VAL A 159 -11.64 11.57 -3.19
CA VAL A 159 -10.97 12.18 -4.35
C VAL A 159 -11.30 11.36 -5.57
N ASN A 160 -11.75 12.02 -6.64
CA ASN A 160 -12.08 11.36 -7.90
C ASN A 160 -10.94 11.58 -8.91
N PHE A 161 -10.29 10.51 -9.33
CA PHE A 161 -9.17 10.61 -10.26
C PHE A 161 -9.57 10.77 -11.75
N MET A 162 -10.84 10.74 -12.11
CA MET A 162 -11.27 11.18 -13.43
C MET A 162 -11.22 12.71 -13.55
N THR A 163 -11.67 13.40 -12.51
CA THR A 163 -11.83 14.86 -12.51
C THR A 163 -10.74 15.59 -11.76
N GLY A 164 -10.05 14.92 -10.85
CA GLY A 164 -9.09 15.52 -9.89
C GLY A 164 -9.76 16.35 -8.80
N HIS A 165 -11.07 16.19 -8.57
CA HIS A 165 -11.82 16.95 -7.58
C HIS A 165 -12.18 16.10 -6.37
N THR A 166 -12.42 16.78 -5.24
CA THR A 166 -12.82 16.20 -3.96
C THR A 166 -14.31 16.41 -3.73
N TYR A 167 -15.00 15.35 -3.29
CA TYR A 167 -16.43 15.33 -3.01
C TYR A 167 -16.72 14.62 -1.69
N GLY A 168 -17.77 15.08 -0.98
CA GLY A 168 -18.32 14.31 0.14
C GLY A 168 -19.25 13.20 -0.37
N ARG A 169 -19.03 11.95 0.07
CA ARG A 169 -19.90 10.80 -0.21
C ARG A 169 -20.63 10.33 1.03
N PHE A 170 -21.91 9.98 0.86
CA PHE A 170 -22.76 9.48 1.94
C PHE A 170 -22.31 8.06 2.36
N PHE A 171 -21.47 7.95 3.40
CA PHE A 171 -20.79 6.72 3.74
C PHE A 171 -21.68 5.55 4.22
N PRO A 172 -22.87 5.74 4.83
CA PRO A 172 -23.67 4.62 5.31
C PRO A 172 -24.12 3.63 4.23
N THR A 173 -24.17 4.04 2.97
CA THR A 173 -24.70 3.19 1.89
C THR A 173 -23.86 3.18 0.62
N GLN A 174 -22.81 4.00 0.54
CA GLN A 174 -21.98 4.05 -0.65
C GLN A 174 -20.73 3.18 -0.52
N GLU A 175 -20.41 2.53 -1.62
CA GLU A 175 -19.19 1.80 -1.84
C GLU A 175 -18.24 2.63 -2.70
N VAL A 176 -16.96 2.71 -2.33
CA VAL A 176 -15.96 3.53 -3.00
C VAL A 176 -14.63 2.80 -2.98
N LEU A 177 -13.76 3.08 -3.94
CA LEU A 177 -12.44 2.48 -4.05
C LEU A 177 -11.52 2.90 -2.89
N VAL A 178 -10.51 2.08 -2.62
CA VAL A 178 -9.48 2.29 -1.58
C VAL A 178 -8.10 2.08 -2.18
N ARG A 179 -7.18 2.94 -1.74
CA ARG A 179 -5.76 2.84 -2.06
C ARG A 179 -4.93 2.92 -0.77
#